data_eda526518610badd73e6e280eb26e3fc
#
_entry.id   eda526518610badd73e6e280eb26e3fc
#
_cell.length_a   1.000
_cell.length_b   1.000
_cell.length_c   1.000
_cell.angle_alpha   90.00
_cell.angle_beta   90.00
_cell.angle_gamma   90.00
#
_symmetry.space_group_name_H-M   'P 1'
#
loop_
_entity.id
_entity.type
_entity.pdbx_description
1 polymer ?
#
loop_
_entity_poly.entity_id
_entity_poly.type
_entity_poly.pdbx_seq_one_letter_code
_entity_poly.pdbx_strand_id
1 'polypeptide(L)'
;MRYVGIMDVAAGMKVAKAILNEKGDILVHANVMLTEPLIQQMRKRELTGIYIEDALSEDIFLEELISEDTERKAVKALQNLDIDAAMDVAELIVDEITDMSEISLDMSCLRSKSNSTYEHSIDVSIYAVMIGIGMGMRKGLLKELAVSALLHDIGKLQIPTKLLHKPGKLTPEEYEEMKKHSEYGYELLKDNVMLTSKIKMGVYMHHENVDG
;
A
#
# COMPACT_ATOMS: atom_id res chain seq x y z
N MET A 1 3.19 0.27 -19.40
CA MET A 1 1.92 -0.30 -18.84
C MET A 1 0.95 0.80 -18.44
N ARG A 2 -0.37 0.53 -18.40
CA ARG A 2 -1.39 1.49 -17.94
C ARG A 2 -2.46 0.82 -17.06
N TYR A 3 -3.06 1.60 -16.16
CA TYR A 3 -4.16 1.13 -15.32
C TYR A 3 -5.49 1.15 -16.10
N VAL A 4 -6.26 0.08 -15.99
CA VAL A 4 -7.59 -0.06 -16.62
C VAL A 4 -8.60 -0.47 -15.55
N GLY A 5 -9.71 0.29 -15.46
CA GLY A 5 -10.80 -0.04 -14.55
C GLY A 5 -11.40 -1.40 -14.88
N ILE A 6 -11.79 -2.18 -13.87
CA ILE A 6 -12.24 -3.58 -14.07
C ILE A 6 -13.43 -3.72 -15.03
N MET A 7 -14.24 -2.67 -15.17
CA MET A 7 -15.37 -2.67 -16.10
C MET A 7 -14.94 -2.53 -17.56
N ASP A 8 -13.76 -1.93 -17.79
CA ASP A 8 -13.19 -1.68 -19.12
C ASP A 8 -12.18 -2.75 -19.52
N VAL A 9 -11.90 -3.72 -18.62
CA VAL A 9 -11.01 -4.86 -18.89
C VAL A 9 -11.71 -5.85 -19.84
N ALA A 10 -10.99 -6.24 -20.89
CA ALA A 10 -11.48 -7.16 -21.93
C ALA A 10 -10.56 -8.37 -22.11
N ALA A 11 -11.12 -9.47 -22.62
CA ALA A 11 -10.37 -10.65 -23.00
C ALA A 11 -9.34 -10.31 -24.08
N GLY A 12 -8.15 -10.91 -23.98
CA GLY A 12 -7.02 -10.63 -24.87
C GLY A 12 -6.11 -9.50 -24.39
N MET A 13 -6.46 -8.78 -23.32
CA MET A 13 -5.52 -7.87 -22.65
C MET A 13 -4.48 -8.66 -21.88
N LYS A 14 -3.24 -8.16 -21.79
CA LYS A 14 -2.12 -8.78 -21.09
C LYS A 14 -1.92 -8.07 -19.72
N VAL A 15 -1.87 -8.85 -18.66
CA VAL A 15 -1.60 -8.34 -17.30
C VAL A 15 -0.16 -7.84 -17.23
N ALA A 16 0.05 -6.59 -16.83
CA ALA A 16 1.37 -6.00 -16.70
C ALA A 16 1.99 -6.23 -15.32
N LYS A 17 1.19 -6.16 -14.24
CA LYS A 17 1.62 -6.37 -12.84
C LYS A 17 0.82 -7.51 -12.22
N ALA A 18 1.48 -8.37 -11.43
CA ALA A 18 0.81 -9.45 -10.71
C ALA A 18 -0.33 -8.91 -9.84
N ILE A 19 -1.45 -9.61 -9.81
CA ILE A 19 -2.63 -9.27 -9.01
C ILE A 19 -2.62 -10.14 -7.77
N LEU A 20 -2.57 -9.52 -6.60
CA LEU A 20 -2.61 -10.20 -5.32
C LEU A 20 -4.04 -10.28 -4.78
N ASN A 21 -4.32 -11.30 -3.97
CA ASN A 21 -5.52 -11.32 -3.14
C ASN A 21 -5.28 -10.59 -1.82
N GLU A 22 -6.32 -10.44 -1.01
CA GLU A 22 -6.21 -9.85 0.33
C GLU A 22 -5.23 -10.61 1.25
N LYS A 23 -4.86 -11.83 0.91
CA LYS A 23 -3.90 -12.66 1.66
C LYS A 23 -2.46 -12.55 1.11
N GLY A 24 -2.21 -11.68 0.13
CA GLY A 24 -0.91 -11.55 -0.51
C GLY A 24 -0.53 -12.75 -1.41
N ASP A 25 -1.49 -13.64 -1.74
CA ASP A 25 -1.25 -14.70 -2.71
C ASP A 25 -1.52 -14.18 -4.12
N ILE A 26 -0.71 -14.62 -5.07
CA ILE A 26 -0.87 -14.21 -6.46
C ILE A 26 -2.14 -14.85 -7.05
N LEU A 27 -3.11 -14.02 -7.41
CA LEU A 27 -4.32 -14.43 -8.13
C LEU A 27 -4.06 -14.59 -9.62
N VAL A 28 -3.31 -13.67 -10.21
CA VAL A 28 -2.95 -13.66 -11.61
C VAL A 28 -1.52 -13.16 -11.73
N HIS A 29 -0.68 -13.92 -12.36
CA HIS A 29 0.71 -13.51 -12.62
C HIS A 29 0.78 -12.41 -13.68
N ALA A 30 1.83 -11.60 -13.60
CA ALA A 30 2.20 -10.72 -14.70
C ALA A 30 2.39 -11.53 -16.02
N ASN A 31 2.21 -10.89 -17.14
CA ASN A 31 2.29 -11.47 -18.48
C ASN A 31 1.19 -12.48 -18.86
N VAL A 32 0.19 -12.70 -18.01
CA VAL A 32 -0.96 -13.56 -18.33
C VAL A 32 -1.93 -12.83 -19.26
N MET A 33 -2.37 -13.53 -20.32
CA MET A 33 -3.43 -13.05 -21.20
C MET A 33 -4.78 -13.29 -20.54
N LEU A 34 -5.59 -12.24 -20.42
CA LEU A 34 -6.89 -12.31 -19.79
C LEU A 34 -7.90 -13.07 -20.66
N THR A 35 -8.66 -13.91 -19.99
CA THR A 35 -9.81 -14.61 -20.57
C THR A 35 -11.10 -14.13 -19.91
N GLU A 36 -12.24 -14.25 -20.60
CA GLU A 36 -13.53 -13.85 -20.05
C GLU A 36 -13.84 -14.50 -18.67
N PRO A 37 -13.62 -15.82 -18.45
CA PRO A 37 -13.82 -16.44 -17.14
C PRO A 37 -12.96 -15.80 -16.04
N LEU A 38 -11.71 -15.43 -16.34
CA LEU A 38 -10.79 -14.81 -15.39
C LEU A 38 -11.27 -13.39 -15.02
N ILE A 39 -11.71 -12.62 -16.02
CA ILE A 39 -12.27 -11.27 -15.82
C ILE A 39 -13.51 -11.33 -14.92
N GLN A 40 -14.40 -12.30 -15.14
CA GLN A 40 -15.58 -12.49 -14.31
C GLN A 40 -15.22 -12.85 -12.85
N GLN A 41 -14.16 -13.64 -12.64
CA GLN A 41 -13.67 -13.93 -11.30
C GLN A 41 -13.12 -12.67 -10.61
N MET A 42 -12.38 -11.84 -11.35
CA MET A 42 -11.82 -10.57 -10.85
C MET A 42 -12.93 -9.58 -10.47
N ARG A 43 -13.97 -9.46 -11.31
CA ARG A 43 -15.16 -8.63 -11.01
C ARG A 43 -15.89 -9.09 -9.74
N LYS A 44 -16.03 -10.40 -9.53
CA LYS A 44 -16.65 -10.96 -8.32
C LYS A 44 -15.85 -10.68 -7.04
N ARG A 45 -14.56 -10.38 -7.16
CA ARG A 45 -13.67 -10.03 -6.05
C ARG A 45 -13.58 -8.52 -5.82
N GLU A 46 -14.44 -7.75 -6.49
CA GLU A 46 -14.55 -6.29 -6.31
C GLU A 46 -13.26 -5.52 -6.61
N LEU A 47 -12.35 -6.09 -7.43
CA LEU A 47 -11.16 -5.36 -7.87
C LEU A 47 -11.59 -4.07 -8.59
N THR A 48 -10.91 -2.98 -8.29
CA THR A 48 -11.22 -1.67 -8.90
C THR A 48 -10.67 -1.56 -10.33
N GLY A 49 -9.57 -2.23 -10.61
CA GLY A 49 -8.90 -2.29 -11.91
C GLY A 49 -7.57 -3.02 -11.84
N ILE A 50 -6.88 -3.07 -12.95
CA ILE A 50 -5.60 -3.78 -13.10
C ILE A 50 -4.67 -3.02 -14.03
N TYR A 51 -3.37 -3.29 -13.91
CA TYR A 51 -2.37 -2.83 -14.89
C TYR A 51 -2.30 -3.79 -16.07
N ILE A 52 -2.42 -3.24 -17.27
CA ILE A 52 -2.28 -3.97 -18.53
C ILE A 52 -1.08 -3.46 -19.33
N GLU A 53 -0.57 -4.34 -20.17
CA GLU A 53 0.41 -4.03 -21.21
C GLU A 53 -0.28 -4.01 -22.56
N ASP A 54 -0.21 -2.90 -23.29
CA ASP A 54 -0.74 -2.76 -24.64
C ASP A 54 0.13 -1.82 -25.50
N ALA A 55 -0.16 -1.76 -26.78
CA ALA A 55 0.59 -0.93 -27.74
C ALA A 55 0.55 0.57 -27.41
N LEU A 56 -0.45 1.05 -26.64
CA LEU A 56 -0.56 2.46 -26.23
C LEU A 56 0.36 2.79 -25.05
N SER A 57 0.89 1.77 -24.39
CA SER A 57 1.74 1.90 -23.20
C SER A 57 3.12 1.24 -23.38
N GLU A 58 3.49 0.88 -24.60
CA GLU A 58 4.75 0.19 -24.92
C GLU A 58 5.98 1.04 -24.57
N ASP A 59 5.85 2.36 -24.65
CA ASP A 59 6.91 3.33 -24.30
C ASP A 59 6.86 3.78 -22.83
N ILE A 60 5.86 3.32 -22.05
CA ILE A 60 5.70 3.69 -20.65
C ILE A 60 6.28 2.59 -19.78
N PHE A 61 7.55 2.72 -19.43
CA PHE A 61 8.18 1.93 -18.40
C PHE A 61 7.89 2.59 -17.06
N LEU A 62 6.93 2.05 -16.30
CA LEU A 62 6.84 2.38 -14.88
C LEU A 62 7.94 1.57 -14.19
N GLU A 63 9.00 2.22 -13.75
CA GLU A 63 9.97 1.59 -12.88
C GLU A 63 9.25 1.19 -11.59
N GLU A 64 9.27 -0.09 -11.26
CA GLU A 64 8.79 -0.56 -9.97
C GLU A 64 9.75 -0.03 -8.90
N LEU A 65 9.23 0.81 -8.00
CA LEU A 65 10.03 1.42 -6.93
C LEU A 65 10.48 0.41 -5.88
N ILE A 66 9.77 -0.72 -5.79
CA ILE A 66 10.10 -1.88 -4.95
C ILE A 66 9.84 -3.17 -5.72
N SER A 67 10.56 -4.22 -5.35
CA SER A 67 10.37 -5.54 -5.97
C SER A 67 9.03 -6.18 -5.58
N GLU A 68 8.46 -7.04 -6.46
CA GLU A 68 7.25 -7.83 -6.15
C GLU A 68 7.43 -8.68 -4.87
N ASP A 69 8.67 -9.13 -4.57
CA ASP A 69 8.95 -9.90 -3.36
C ASP A 69 8.83 -9.04 -2.11
N THR A 70 9.32 -7.81 -2.14
CA THR A 70 9.20 -6.83 -1.05
C THR A 70 7.74 -6.46 -0.82
N GLU A 71 6.97 -6.19 -1.89
CA GLU A 71 5.53 -5.93 -1.80
C GLU A 71 4.78 -7.10 -1.15
N ARG A 72 5.05 -8.32 -1.60
CA ARG A 72 4.44 -9.53 -1.03
C ARG A 72 4.78 -9.76 0.45
N LYS A 73 6.05 -9.51 0.83
CA LYS A 73 6.48 -9.58 2.23
C LYS A 73 5.76 -8.54 3.09
N ALA A 74 5.60 -7.31 2.58
CA ALA A 74 4.88 -6.24 3.26
C ALA A 74 3.42 -6.61 3.53
N VAL A 75 2.70 -7.08 2.50
CA VAL A 75 1.33 -7.55 2.66
C VAL A 75 1.23 -8.63 3.75
N LYS A 76 2.10 -9.64 3.73
CA LYS A 76 2.10 -10.73 4.72
C LYS A 76 2.41 -10.23 6.14
N ALA A 77 3.38 -9.33 6.30
CA ALA A 77 3.74 -8.77 7.59
C ALA A 77 2.55 -8.01 8.21
N LEU A 78 1.88 -7.17 7.42
CA LEU A 78 0.72 -6.39 7.86
C LEU A 78 -0.47 -7.29 8.23
N GLN A 79 -0.76 -8.29 7.42
CA GLN A 79 -1.85 -9.24 7.68
C GLN A 79 -1.68 -10.04 8.96
N ASN A 80 -0.46 -10.49 9.22
CA ASN A 80 -0.14 -11.30 10.38
C ASN A 80 0.15 -10.48 11.64
N LEU A 81 0.08 -9.13 11.57
CA LEU A 81 0.53 -8.24 12.64
C LEU A 81 1.96 -8.55 13.10
N ASP A 82 2.79 -9.00 12.17
CA ASP A 82 4.20 -9.27 12.42
C ASP A 82 5.01 -7.97 12.32
N ILE A 83 5.19 -7.32 13.46
CA ILE A 83 5.85 -6.02 13.55
C ILE A 83 7.34 -6.12 13.18
N ASP A 84 8.00 -7.20 13.56
CA ASP A 84 9.41 -7.41 13.24
C ASP A 84 9.59 -7.57 11.72
N ALA A 85 8.76 -8.39 11.09
CA ALA A 85 8.74 -8.51 9.63
C ALA A 85 8.36 -7.18 8.93
N ALA A 86 7.46 -6.38 9.49
CA ALA A 86 7.12 -5.07 8.94
C ALA A 86 8.31 -4.08 9.02
N MET A 87 9.11 -4.14 10.09
CA MET A 87 10.33 -3.35 10.22
C MET A 87 11.39 -3.77 9.17
N ASP A 88 11.59 -5.07 9.00
CA ASP A 88 12.52 -5.61 8.00
C ASP A 88 12.12 -5.19 6.58
N VAL A 89 10.84 -5.26 6.27
CA VAL A 89 10.31 -4.84 4.96
C VAL A 89 10.43 -3.34 4.75
N ALA A 90 10.18 -2.52 5.77
CA ALA A 90 10.37 -1.08 5.67
C ALA A 90 11.85 -0.72 5.40
N GLU A 91 12.79 -1.49 5.95
CA GLU A 91 14.21 -1.37 5.63
C GLU A 91 14.48 -1.72 4.15
N LEU A 92 13.91 -2.81 3.64
CA LEU A 92 14.02 -3.18 2.22
C LEU A 92 13.46 -2.08 1.30
N ILE A 93 12.29 -1.51 1.63
CA ILE A 93 11.70 -0.39 0.87
C ILE A 93 12.68 0.79 0.80
N VAL A 94 13.28 1.17 1.94
CA VAL A 94 14.26 2.27 1.97
C VAL A 94 15.49 1.93 1.14
N ASP A 95 16.00 0.70 1.24
CA ASP A 95 17.20 0.27 0.55
C ASP A 95 16.96 0.23 -0.97
N GLU A 96 15.88 -0.40 -1.44
CA GLU A 96 15.53 -0.48 -2.86
C GLU A 96 15.36 0.92 -3.47
N ILE A 97 14.66 1.85 -2.78
CA ILE A 97 14.46 3.22 -3.29
C ILE A 97 15.77 4.02 -3.28
N THR A 98 16.61 3.91 -2.21
CA THR A 98 17.86 4.66 -2.13
C THR A 98 18.95 4.16 -3.06
N ASP A 99 18.89 2.90 -3.48
CA ASP A 99 19.84 2.28 -4.42
C ASP A 99 19.52 2.62 -5.90
N MET A 100 18.36 3.23 -6.19
CA MET A 100 18.02 3.68 -7.54
C MET A 100 18.97 4.80 -7.99
N SER A 101 19.51 4.68 -9.20
CA SER A 101 20.48 5.65 -9.76
C SER A 101 19.87 7.01 -10.07
N GLU A 102 18.59 7.06 -10.37
CA GLU A 102 17.80 8.27 -10.55
C GLU A 102 16.42 8.05 -9.93
N ILE A 103 16.13 8.77 -8.85
CA ILE A 103 14.76 8.83 -8.33
C ILE A 103 14.00 9.84 -9.17
N SER A 104 13.44 9.38 -10.27
CA SER A 104 12.45 10.17 -11.01
C SER A 104 11.19 10.26 -10.16
N LEU A 105 10.93 11.44 -9.59
CA LEU A 105 9.67 11.76 -8.92
C LEU A 105 8.54 11.91 -9.96
N ASP A 106 8.43 10.96 -10.88
CA ASP A 106 7.28 10.93 -11.76
C ASP A 106 6.05 10.47 -10.96
N MET A 107 5.30 11.47 -10.51
CA MET A 107 4.04 11.26 -9.78
C MET A 107 3.00 10.46 -10.56
N SER A 108 3.24 10.14 -11.83
CA SER A 108 2.36 9.29 -12.64
C SER A 108 2.39 7.83 -12.21
N CYS A 109 3.52 7.37 -11.62
CA CYS A 109 3.63 6.05 -10.99
C CYS A 109 2.71 5.92 -9.76
N LEU A 110 2.28 7.05 -9.19
CA LEU A 110 1.62 7.20 -7.89
C LEU A 110 0.08 7.16 -7.95
N ARG A 111 -0.51 6.94 -9.12
CA ARG A 111 -1.98 6.91 -9.31
C ARG A 111 -2.58 5.51 -9.28
N SER A 112 -1.92 4.55 -8.63
CA SER A 112 -2.60 3.28 -8.42
C SER A 112 -3.71 3.46 -7.38
N LYS A 113 -4.94 3.19 -7.77
CA LYS A 113 -5.96 2.91 -6.78
C LYS A 113 -5.58 1.57 -6.17
N SER A 114 -5.06 1.59 -4.96
CA SER A 114 -4.80 0.37 -4.20
C SER A 114 -6.09 -0.43 -4.06
N ASN A 115 -6.01 -1.72 -4.36
CA ASN A 115 -7.15 -2.63 -4.27
C ASN A 115 -7.38 -3.12 -2.83
N SER A 116 -6.46 -2.82 -1.91
CA SER A 116 -6.55 -3.23 -0.51
C SER A 116 -5.96 -2.18 0.43
N THR A 117 -6.34 -2.24 1.71
CA THR A 117 -5.77 -1.41 2.78
C THR A 117 -4.26 -1.62 2.91
N TYR A 118 -3.78 -2.83 2.66
CA TYR A 118 -2.35 -3.16 2.77
C TYR A 118 -1.53 -2.56 1.62
N GLU A 119 -2.02 -2.63 0.39
CA GLU A 119 -1.39 -1.95 -0.76
C GLU A 119 -1.31 -0.44 -0.52
N HIS A 120 -2.38 0.16 0.02
CA HIS A 120 -2.38 1.56 0.43
C HIS A 120 -1.25 1.88 1.42
N SER A 121 -1.08 1.06 2.46
CA SER A 121 -0.03 1.27 3.47
C SER A 121 1.38 1.16 2.86
N ILE A 122 1.57 0.26 1.89
CA ILE A 122 2.83 0.12 1.15
C ILE A 122 3.08 1.37 0.31
N ASP A 123 2.08 1.82 -0.46
CA ASP A 123 2.17 3.03 -1.29
C ASP A 123 2.52 4.25 -0.43
N VAL A 124 1.84 4.43 0.71
CA VAL A 124 2.12 5.54 1.65
C VAL A 124 3.55 5.46 2.19
N SER A 125 4.06 4.26 2.49
CA SER A 125 5.45 4.08 2.93
C SER A 125 6.46 4.47 1.84
N ILE A 126 6.23 4.04 0.60
CA ILE A 126 7.06 4.43 -0.55
C ILE A 126 7.08 5.95 -0.72
N TYR A 127 5.91 6.59 -0.70
CA TYR A 127 5.81 8.06 -0.87
C TYR A 127 6.49 8.81 0.27
N ALA A 128 6.31 8.36 1.50
CA ALA A 128 6.97 8.95 2.66
C ALA A 128 8.49 8.89 2.53
N VAL A 129 9.04 7.75 2.09
CA VAL A 129 10.48 7.59 1.84
C VAL A 129 10.96 8.52 0.73
N MET A 130 10.26 8.59 -0.40
CA MET A 130 10.62 9.47 -1.51
C MET A 130 10.62 10.95 -1.10
N ILE A 131 9.59 11.39 -0.36
CA ILE A 131 9.54 12.75 0.18
C ILE A 131 10.69 12.99 1.16
N GLY A 132 10.95 12.03 2.06
CA GLY A 132 12.03 12.10 3.03
C GLY A 132 13.42 12.22 2.36
N ILE A 133 13.66 11.50 1.26
CA ILE A 133 14.88 11.64 0.43
C ILE A 133 14.96 13.04 -0.16
N GLY A 134 13.87 13.54 -0.75
CA GLY A 134 13.80 14.90 -1.30
C GLY A 134 14.06 15.99 -0.24
N MET A 135 13.73 15.73 1.01
CA MET A 135 14.03 16.59 2.17
C MET A 135 15.45 16.41 2.73
N GLY A 136 16.27 15.52 2.18
CA GLY A 136 17.62 15.24 2.64
C GLY A 136 17.68 14.47 3.98
N MET A 137 16.66 13.69 4.31
CA MET A 137 16.65 12.91 5.55
C MET A 137 17.71 11.81 5.53
N ARG A 138 18.35 11.56 6.69
CA ARG A 138 19.33 10.47 6.83
C ARG A 138 18.64 9.12 6.82
N LYS A 139 19.30 8.08 6.32
CA LYS A 139 18.79 6.70 6.18
C LYS A 139 18.09 6.17 7.42
N GLY A 140 18.65 6.40 8.62
CA GLY A 140 18.00 5.98 9.87
C GLY A 140 16.63 6.63 10.13
N LEU A 141 16.46 7.90 9.75
CA LEU A 141 15.17 8.58 9.84
C LEU A 141 14.21 8.12 8.73
N LEU A 142 14.73 7.81 7.54
CA LEU A 142 13.92 7.23 6.46
C LEU A 142 13.34 5.88 6.88
N LYS A 143 14.11 5.03 7.58
CA LYS A 143 13.62 3.76 8.11
C LYS A 143 12.50 3.97 9.15
N GLU A 144 12.70 4.89 10.11
CA GLU A 144 11.64 5.21 11.09
C GLU A 144 10.36 5.72 10.39
N LEU A 145 10.52 6.57 9.38
CA LEU A 145 9.42 7.12 8.59
C LEU A 145 8.70 6.03 7.79
N ALA A 146 9.45 5.14 7.14
CA ALA A 146 8.92 4.01 6.38
C ALA A 146 8.10 3.07 7.27
N VAL A 147 8.62 2.69 8.44
CA VAL A 147 7.90 1.84 9.40
C VAL A 147 6.62 2.52 9.88
N SER A 148 6.71 3.81 10.24
CA SER A 148 5.55 4.58 10.69
C SER A 148 4.46 4.65 9.61
N ALA A 149 4.86 4.95 8.38
CA ALA A 149 3.95 5.01 7.23
C ALA A 149 3.35 3.65 6.88
N LEU A 150 4.15 2.57 6.95
CA LEU A 150 3.67 1.21 6.69
C LEU A 150 2.63 0.76 7.73
N LEU A 151 2.77 1.18 8.98
CA LEU A 151 1.91 0.79 10.10
C LEU A 151 0.80 1.81 10.41
N HIS A 152 0.72 2.96 9.71
CA HIS A 152 -0.18 4.06 10.10
C HIS A 152 -1.63 3.63 10.28
N ASP A 153 -2.09 2.75 9.41
CA ASP A 153 -3.47 2.27 9.33
C ASP A 153 -3.72 0.92 10.05
N ILE A 154 -2.73 0.39 10.79
CA ILE A 154 -2.82 -0.93 11.41
C ILE A 154 -4.01 -1.07 12.39
N GLY A 155 -4.42 0.03 12.99
CA GLY A 155 -5.58 0.05 13.89
C GLY A 155 -6.92 -0.18 13.21
N LYS A 156 -7.00 -0.08 11.86
CA LYS A 156 -8.20 -0.44 11.10
C LYS A 156 -8.62 -1.90 11.31
N LEU A 157 -7.69 -2.76 11.74
CA LEU A 157 -7.99 -4.14 12.12
C LEU A 157 -8.93 -4.26 13.34
N GLN A 158 -9.03 -3.21 14.16
CA GLN A 158 -9.97 -3.16 15.29
C GLN A 158 -11.30 -2.47 14.94
N ILE A 159 -11.39 -1.86 13.77
CA ILE A 159 -12.65 -1.27 13.30
C ILE A 159 -13.61 -2.41 12.87
N PRO A 160 -14.90 -2.33 13.26
CA PRO A 160 -15.87 -3.33 12.82
C PRO A 160 -15.91 -3.47 11.29
N THR A 161 -15.80 -4.69 10.78
CA THR A 161 -15.76 -4.97 9.33
C THR A 161 -16.93 -4.36 8.57
N LYS A 162 -18.13 -4.34 9.18
CA LYS A 162 -19.32 -3.70 8.59
C LYS A 162 -19.15 -2.20 8.38
N LEU A 163 -18.37 -1.55 9.24
CA LEU A 163 -18.09 -0.13 9.14
C LEU A 163 -16.99 0.12 8.11
N LEU A 164 -15.93 -0.68 8.14
CA LEU A 164 -14.78 -0.57 7.24
C LEU A 164 -15.19 -0.73 5.76
N HIS A 165 -16.11 -1.65 5.47
CA HIS A 165 -16.59 -1.94 4.12
C HIS A 165 -18.01 -1.39 3.85
N LYS A 166 -18.45 -0.38 4.61
CA LYS A 166 -19.77 0.20 4.39
C LYS A 166 -19.86 0.90 3.04
N PRO A 167 -20.79 0.51 2.17
CA PRO A 167 -21.00 1.22 0.93
C PRO A 167 -21.60 2.61 1.21
N GLY A 168 -21.02 3.66 0.64
CA GLY A 168 -21.49 5.03 0.75
C GLY A 168 -20.87 5.84 1.90
N LYS A 169 -21.53 6.92 2.30
CA LYS A 169 -21.01 7.83 3.33
C LYS A 169 -21.26 7.28 4.73
N LEU A 170 -20.29 7.49 5.63
CA LEU A 170 -20.44 7.22 7.05
C LEU A 170 -21.36 8.25 7.70
N THR A 171 -22.15 7.83 8.72
CA THR A 171 -22.83 8.78 9.61
C THR A 171 -21.80 9.51 10.48
N PRO A 172 -22.19 10.62 11.16
CA PRO A 172 -21.27 11.28 12.10
C PRO A 172 -20.73 10.34 13.18
N GLU A 173 -21.56 9.48 13.74
CA GLU A 173 -21.18 8.53 14.79
C GLU A 173 -20.23 7.45 14.25
N GLU A 174 -20.50 6.94 13.05
CA GLU A 174 -19.64 5.98 12.37
C GLU A 174 -18.28 6.60 11.97
N TYR A 175 -18.28 7.86 11.62
CA TYR A 175 -17.05 8.60 11.32
C TYR A 175 -16.20 8.80 12.58
N GLU A 176 -16.83 9.11 13.73
CA GLU A 176 -16.13 9.18 15.03
C GLU A 176 -15.51 7.81 15.40
N GLU A 177 -16.21 6.71 15.14
CA GLU A 177 -15.65 5.37 15.37
C GLU A 177 -14.49 5.08 14.39
N MET A 178 -14.62 5.47 13.12
CA MET A 178 -13.55 5.29 12.14
C MET A 178 -12.28 6.08 12.53
N LYS A 179 -12.40 7.27 13.08
CA LYS A 179 -11.26 8.08 13.53
C LYS A 179 -10.42 7.41 14.61
N LYS A 180 -10.99 6.50 15.38
CA LYS A 180 -10.27 5.79 16.45
C LYS A 180 -9.21 4.82 15.94
N HIS A 181 -9.12 4.55 14.64
CA HIS A 181 -8.09 3.62 14.12
C HIS A 181 -6.67 4.09 14.44
N SER A 182 -6.40 5.40 14.51
CA SER A 182 -5.09 5.92 14.89
C SER A 182 -4.77 5.62 16.37
N GLU A 183 -5.75 5.78 17.25
CA GLU A 183 -5.63 5.41 18.66
C GLU A 183 -5.47 3.89 18.83
N TYR A 184 -6.28 3.09 18.15
CA TYR A 184 -6.17 1.64 18.15
C TYR A 184 -4.82 1.16 17.60
N GLY A 185 -4.30 1.80 16.56
CA GLY A 185 -2.96 1.53 16.03
C GLY A 185 -1.88 1.79 17.08
N TYR A 186 -1.95 2.92 17.76
CA TYR A 186 -1.02 3.24 18.85
C TYR A 186 -1.11 2.21 19.99
N GLU A 187 -2.32 1.86 20.44
CA GLU A 187 -2.53 0.87 21.50
C GLU A 187 -1.94 -0.51 21.14
N LEU A 188 -2.04 -0.93 19.89
CA LEU A 188 -1.42 -2.17 19.39
C LEU A 188 0.11 -2.13 19.47
N LEU A 189 0.71 -0.95 19.31
CA LEU A 189 2.16 -0.81 19.16
C LEU A 189 2.88 -0.27 20.40
N LYS A 190 2.17 0.31 21.36
CA LYS A 190 2.75 1.07 22.49
C LYS A 190 3.76 0.29 23.32
N ASP A 191 3.50 -1.01 23.56
CA ASP A 191 4.32 -1.87 24.39
C ASP A 191 5.46 -2.56 23.62
N ASN A 192 5.51 -2.41 22.28
CA ASN A 192 6.60 -2.96 21.48
C ASN A 192 7.89 -2.15 21.71
N VAL A 193 8.90 -2.78 22.31
CA VAL A 193 10.17 -2.14 22.68
C VAL A 193 11.09 -1.88 21.48
N MET A 194 10.88 -2.54 20.34
CA MET A 194 11.65 -2.35 19.13
C MET A 194 11.25 -1.07 18.36
N LEU A 195 10.02 -0.60 18.57
CA LEU A 195 9.52 0.61 17.92
C LEU A 195 9.91 1.86 18.73
N THR A 196 10.50 2.84 18.05
CA THR A 196 10.81 4.14 18.67
C THR A 196 9.53 4.93 18.97
N SER A 197 9.63 5.88 19.89
CA SER A 197 8.51 6.79 20.19
C SER A 197 8.04 7.57 18.95
N LYS A 198 8.95 7.90 18.01
CA LYS A 198 8.60 8.60 16.78
C LYS A 198 7.69 7.76 15.88
N ILE A 199 8.01 6.46 15.72
CA ILE A 199 7.18 5.54 14.94
C ILE A 199 5.77 5.46 15.55
N LYS A 200 5.69 5.24 16.86
CA LYS A 200 4.41 5.14 17.58
C LYS A 200 3.59 6.41 17.47
N MET A 201 4.23 7.58 17.64
CA MET A 201 3.56 8.87 17.50
C MET A 201 3.15 9.16 16.06
N GLY A 202 3.95 8.75 15.07
CA GLY A 202 3.55 8.86 13.66
C GLY A 202 2.28 8.08 13.36
N VAL A 203 2.12 6.87 13.91
CA VAL A 203 0.89 6.07 13.79
C VAL A 203 -0.28 6.75 14.53
N TYR A 204 -0.04 7.31 15.71
CA TYR A 204 -1.09 7.96 16.49
C TYR A 204 -1.60 9.25 15.85
N MET A 205 -0.71 10.05 15.27
CA MET A 205 -0.96 11.43 14.85
C MET A 205 -1.06 11.64 13.34
N HIS A 206 -1.13 10.58 12.54
CA HIS A 206 -1.08 10.71 11.06
C HIS A 206 -2.26 11.47 10.45
N HIS A 207 -3.32 11.69 11.22
CA HIS A 207 -4.46 12.54 10.82
C HIS A 207 -4.44 13.95 11.44
N GLU A 208 -3.47 14.23 12.31
CA GLU A 208 -3.39 15.55 12.95
C GLU A 208 -2.84 16.60 11.97
N ASN A 209 -3.38 17.79 12.06
CA ASN A 209 -2.84 18.94 11.34
C ASN A 209 -1.65 19.53 12.12
N VAL A 210 -0.82 20.35 11.44
CA VAL A 210 0.36 20.99 12.05
C VAL A 210 -0.02 21.95 13.20
N ASP A 211 -1.23 22.45 13.16
CA ASP A 211 -1.81 23.38 14.15
C ASP A 211 -2.71 22.73 15.21
N GLY A 212 -2.82 21.39 15.18
CA GLY A 212 -3.63 20.60 16.11
C GLY A 212 -5.05 20.37 15.64
#